data_8b1a9ce490ed799752f87e24e1ee8b1d
#
_entry.id   8b1a9ce490ed799752f87e24e1ee8b1d
#
_cell.length_a   1.000
_cell.length_b   1.000
_cell.length_c   1.000
_cell.angle_alpha   90.00
_cell.angle_beta   90.00
_cell.angle_gamma   90.00
#
_symmetry.space_group_name_H-M   'P 1'
#
loop_
_entity.id
_entity.type
_entity.pdbx_description
1 polymer ?
#
loop_
_entity_poly.entity_id
_entity_poly.type
_entity_poly.pdbx_seq_one_letter_code
_entity_poly.pdbx_strand_id
1 'polypeptide(L)'
;ATLITPNAPFDKYLRGDASALTAEQKEGLKLFMDKGCATCHAGINVGGQMYAPFGVIERPGAEILPPDDKGRFQVTKTVSDEYVFRVPPLRNIELTPPYFHSGKSWDLRQAVAVMGTSQLGQKLNDQEVSAITSFLKSLTGEQPQVVYPILPASIETTPRPEP
;
A
#
# COMPACT_ATOMS: atom_id res chain seq x y z
N ALA A 1 9.74 9.06 15.87
CA ALA A 1 8.66 8.66 16.79
C ALA A 1 7.38 9.49 16.62
N THR A 2 7.43 10.62 15.89
CA THR A 2 6.28 11.54 15.71
C THR A 2 5.33 11.16 14.57
N LEU A 3 5.65 10.14 13.77
CA LEU A 3 4.86 9.69 12.62
C LEU A 3 4.18 8.33 12.86
N ILE A 4 3.91 7.98 14.11
CA ILE A 4 3.17 6.77 14.44
C ILE A 4 1.68 7.07 14.30
N THR A 5 0.93 6.13 13.72
CA THR A 5 -0.53 6.16 13.61
C THR A 5 -1.10 5.03 14.47
N PRO A 6 -1.22 5.24 15.80
CA PRO A 6 -1.67 4.20 16.72
C PRO A 6 -3.16 3.92 16.59
N ASN A 7 -3.62 2.89 17.31
CA ASN A 7 -5.04 2.61 17.53
C ASN A 7 -5.87 2.30 16.29
N ALA A 8 -5.23 1.78 15.22
CA ALA A 8 -5.98 1.25 14.09
C ALA A 8 -6.98 0.17 14.58
N PRO A 9 -8.18 0.07 14.01
CA PRO A 9 -9.15 -0.98 14.36
C PRO A 9 -8.54 -2.38 14.33
N PHE A 10 -7.70 -2.68 13.34
CA PHE A 10 -6.98 -3.94 13.24
C PHE A 10 -6.04 -4.19 14.43
N ASP A 11 -5.36 -3.16 14.95
CA ASP A 11 -4.50 -3.32 16.12
C ASP A 11 -5.29 -3.62 17.40
N LYS A 12 -6.48 -3.03 17.55
CA LYS A 12 -7.38 -3.34 18.67
C LYS A 12 -7.87 -4.79 18.58
N TYR A 13 -8.21 -5.23 17.37
CA TYR A 13 -8.61 -6.61 17.10
C TYR A 13 -7.49 -7.61 17.47
N LEU A 14 -6.24 -7.32 17.08
CA LEU A 14 -5.09 -8.16 17.44
C LEU A 14 -4.81 -8.20 18.95
N ARG A 15 -5.20 -7.17 19.69
CA ARG A 15 -5.13 -7.13 21.16
C ARG A 15 -6.29 -7.84 21.86
N GLY A 16 -7.21 -8.46 21.09
CA GLY A 16 -8.31 -9.26 21.63
C GLY A 16 -9.68 -8.58 21.62
N ASP A 17 -9.79 -7.34 21.11
CA ASP A 17 -11.10 -6.68 20.94
C ASP A 17 -11.78 -7.21 19.67
N ALA A 18 -12.57 -8.27 19.83
CA ALA A 18 -13.30 -8.85 18.71
C ALA A 18 -14.35 -7.92 18.08
N SER A 19 -14.74 -6.86 18.78
CA SER A 19 -15.71 -5.87 18.29
C SER A 19 -15.08 -4.77 17.43
N ALA A 20 -13.75 -4.65 17.44
CA ALA A 20 -13.01 -3.60 16.72
C ALA A 20 -13.08 -3.71 15.20
N LEU A 21 -13.40 -4.90 14.67
CA LEU A 21 -13.63 -5.11 13.24
C LEU A 21 -15.10 -5.46 12.97
N THR A 22 -15.65 -4.89 11.90
CA THR A 22 -16.95 -5.28 11.37
C THR A 22 -16.91 -6.71 10.81
N ALA A 23 -18.09 -7.32 10.56
CA ALA A 23 -18.16 -8.63 9.93
C ALA A 23 -17.50 -8.64 8.53
N GLU A 24 -17.72 -7.59 7.73
CA GLU A 24 -17.10 -7.44 6.40
C GLU A 24 -15.57 -7.31 6.48
N GLN A 25 -15.05 -6.55 7.46
CA GLN A 25 -13.61 -6.42 7.69
C GLN A 25 -12.95 -7.73 8.11
N LYS A 26 -13.65 -8.54 8.92
CA LYS A 26 -13.17 -9.88 9.30
C LYS A 26 -13.17 -10.85 8.11
N GLU A 27 -14.21 -10.80 7.28
CA GLU A 27 -14.22 -11.56 6.03
C GLU A 27 -13.10 -11.11 5.09
N GLY A 28 -12.88 -9.80 4.97
CA GLY A 28 -11.77 -9.23 4.19
C GLY A 28 -10.40 -9.68 4.70
N LEU A 29 -10.17 -9.72 6.02
CA LEU A 29 -8.96 -10.26 6.63
C LEU A 29 -8.77 -11.73 6.28
N LYS A 30 -9.83 -12.53 6.39
CA LYS A 30 -9.79 -13.94 6.03
C LYS A 30 -9.43 -14.12 4.56
N LEU A 31 -10.08 -13.40 3.65
CA LEU A 31 -9.77 -13.42 2.22
C LEU A 31 -8.33 -12.96 1.93
N PHE A 32 -7.85 -11.93 2.61
CA PHE A 32 -6.48 -11.44 2.48
C PHE A 32 -5.44 -12.51 2.81
N MET A 33 -5.70 -13.34 3.82
CA MET A 33 -4.86 -14.47 4.17
C MET A 33 -5.05 -15.65 3.20
N ASP A 34 -6.26 -16.09 2.97
CA ASP A 34 -6.58 -17.29 2.19
C ASP A 34 -6.18 -17.17 0.71
N LYS A 35 -6.31 -15.96 0.15
CA LYS A 35 -5.89 -15.68 -1.24
C LYS A 35 -4.38 -15.55 -1.40
N GLY A 36 -3.62 -15.38 -0.32
CA GLY A 36 -2.16 -15.32 -0.32
C GLY A 36 -1.56 -13.91 -0.27
N CYS A 37 -2.34 -12.85 -0.09
CA CYS A 37 -1.82 -11.47 0.02
C CYS A 37 -0.83 -11.34 1.18
N ALA A 38 -1.09 -12.03 2.30
CA ALA A 38 -0.25 -12.03 3.50
C ALA A 38 1.15 -12.62 3.27
N THR A 39 1.39 -13.34 2.18
CA THR A 39 2.72 -13.88 1.83
C THR A 39 3.74 -12.76 1.63
N CYS A 40 3.33 -11.66 1.00
CA CYS A 40 4.18 -10.49 0.77
C CYS A 40 3.88 -9.34 1.73
N HIS A 41 2.61 -9.18 2.12
CA HIS A 41 2.15 -8.14 3.01
C HIS A 41 1.99 -8.67 4.44
N ALA A 42 3.11 -8.92 5.10
CA ALA A 42 3.17 -9.45 6.48
C ALA A 42 3.92 -8.50 7.42
N GLY A 43 3.98 -8.88 8.71
CA GLY A 43 4.68 -8.15 9.76
C GLY A 43 3.95 -6.91 10.26
N ILE A 44 4.60 -6.16 11.14
CA ILE A 44 3.99 -5.04 11.88
C ILE A 44 3.43 -3.94 10.97
N ASN A 45 4.03 -3.73 9.81
CA ASN A 45 3.61 -2.73 8.83
C ASN A 45 2.69 -3.30 7.74
N VAL A 46 2.34 -4.58 7.82
CA VAL A 46 1.57 -5.29 6.78
C VAL A 46 2.25 -5.08 5.41
N GLY A 47 3.53 -5.39 5.34
CA GLY A 47 4.42 -5.15 4.20
C GLY A 47 5.68 -4.36 4.55
N GLY A 48 6.41 -3.92 3.54
CA GLY A 48 7.60 -3.05 3.70
C GLY A 48 8.91 -3.79 3.99
N GLN A 49 8.92 -5.11 4.07
CA GLN A 49 10.08 -5.88 4.53
C GLN A 49 10.81 -6.64 3.40
N MET A 50 10.24 -6.69 2.22
CA MET A 50 10.82 -7.42 1.09
C MET A 50 10.69 -6.66 -0.23
N TYR A 51 11.42 -7.15 -1.23
CA TYR A 51 11.30 -6.76 -2.62
C TYR A 51 10.69 -7.92 -3.41
N ALA A 52 9.83 -7.60 -4.35
CA ALA A 52 9.18 -8.60 -5.22
C ALA A 52 8.92 -8.02 -6.62
N PRO A 53 8.87 -8.84 -7.66
CA PRO A 53 8.41 -8.40 -8.97
C PRO A 53 6.96 -7.92 -8.92
N PHE A 54 6.65 -6.82 -9.59
CA PHE A 54 5.28 -6.44 -9.84
C PHE A 54 4.79 -7.15 -11.11
N GLY A 55 3.81 -8.03 -10.95
CA GLY A 55 3.37 -8.95 -11.98
C GLY A 55 4.08 -10.30 -11.93
N VAL A 56 4.02 -10.98 -10.77
CA VAL A 56 4.58 -12.34 -10.60
C VAL A 56 3.91 -13.33 -11.54
N ILE A 57 2.60 -13.26 -11.69
CA ILE A 57 1.82 -14.16 -12.56
C ILE A 57 1.49 -13.48 -13.89
N GLU A 58 0.99 -12.24 -13.84
CA GLU A 58 0.62 -11.47 -15.01
C GLU A 58 1.09 -10.03 -14.87
N ARG A 59 1.90 -9.56 -15.81
CA ARG A 59 2.36 -8.16 -15.78
C ARG A 59 1.18 -7.23 -16.07
N PRO A 60 0.93 -6.22 -15.22
CA PRO A 60 -0.09 -5.22 -15.51
C PRO A 60 0.20 -4.48 -16.81
N GLY A 61 -0.85 -3.94 -17.43
CA GLY A 61 -0.72 -3.10 -18.61
C GLY A 61 0.08 -1.81 -18.34
N ALA A 62 0.51 -1.15 -19.40
CA ALA A 62 1.34 0.07 -19.33
C ALA A 62 0.65 1.24 -18.60
N GLU A 63 -0.66 1.21 -18.51
CA GLU A 63 -1.46 2.18 -17.73
C GLU A 63 -1.25 2.06 -16.21
N ILE A 64 -0.78 0.92 -15.73
CA ILE A 64 -0.45 0.68 -14.31
C ILE A 64 1.06 0.57 -14.11
N LEU A 65 1.75 -0.15 -15.00
CA LEU A 65 3.19 -0.39 -14.95
C LEU A 65 3.84 0.13 -16.24
N PRO A 66 4.25 1.41 -16.27
CA PRO A 66 4.94 1.99 -17.43
C PRO A 66 6.20 1.20 -17.79
N PRO A 67 6.46 0.96 -19.10
CA PRO A 67 7.57 0.10 -19.54
C PRO A 67 8.96 0.68 -19.29
N ASP A 68 9.06 1.98 -19.09
CA ASP A 68 10.28 2.71 -18.78
C ASP A 68 10.63 2.67 -17.27
N ASP A 69 9.65 2.40 -16.41
CA ASP A 69 9.86 2.23 -14.97
C ASP A 69 10.18 0.76 -14.65
N LYS A 70 11.45 0.41 -14.77
CA LYS A 70 11.93 -0.95 -14.52
C LYS A 70 12.28 -1.23 -13.04
N GLY A 71 11.88 -0.37 -12.12
CA GLY A 71 12.08 -0.54 -10.70
C GLY A 71 13.55 -0.68 -10.31
N ARG A 72 13.87 -1.66 -9.46
CA ARG A 72 15.21 -1.88 -8.91
C ARG A 72 16.28 -2.06 -9.98
N PHE A 73 15.94 -2.59 -11.16
CA PHE A 73 16.87 -2.69 -12.30
C PHE A 73 17.50 -1.35 -12.66
N GLN A 74 16.81 -0.23 -12.50
CA GLN A 74 17.36 1.08 -12.83
C GLN A 74 18.64 1.40 -12.03
N VAL A 75 18.75 0.83 -10.83
CA VAL A 75 19.92 0.98 -9.95
C VAL A 75 20.93 -0.15 -10.15
N THR A 76 20.47 -1.40 -10.10
CA THR A 76 21.37 -2.57 -10.08
C THR A 76 21.87 -2.99 -11.45
N LYS A 77 21.16 -2.67 -12.53
CA LYS A 77 21.40 -3.14 -13.91
C LYS A 77 21.37 -4.67 -14.05
N THR A 78 20.82 -5.37 -13.06
CA THR A 78 20.72 -6.83 -13.05
C THR A 78 19.34 -7.23 -13.60
N VAL A 79 19.32 -8.09 -14.62
CA VAL A 79 18.08 -8.47 -15.34
C VAL A 79 17.03 -9.08 -14.41
N SER A 80 17.43 -9.88 -13.41
CA SER A 80 16.51 -10.44 -12.42
C SER A 80 15.81 -9.38 -11.52
N ASP A 81 16.30 -8.14 -11.56
CA ASP A 81 15.71 -7.03 -10.82
C ASP A 81 14.73 -6.18 -11.67
N GLU A 82 14.47 -6.58 -12.92
CA GLU A 82 13.47 -5.88 -13.75
C GLU A 82 12.09 -5.97 -13.13
N TYR A 83 11.47 -4.79 -12.96
CA TYR A 83 10.14 -4.61 -12.33
C TYR A 83 10.05 -5.13 -10.90
N VAL A 84 11.19 -5.26 -10.22
CA VAL A 84 11.24 -5.53 -8.80
C VAL A 84 11.09 -4.21 -8.04
N PHE A 85 10.11 -4.17 -7.14
CA PHE A 85 9.82 -3.04 -6.27
C PHE A 85 9.80 -3.49 -4.80
N ARG A 86 9.97 -2.54 -3.89
CA ARG A 86 9.72 -2.81 -2.48
C ARG A 86 8.23 -3.07 -2.29
N VAL A 87 7.88 -4.16 -1.64
CA VAL A 87 6.49 -4.42 -1.22
C VAL A 87 6.08 -3.31 -0.26
N PRO A 88 5.08 -2.48 -0.59
CA PRO A 88 4.73 -1.33 0.24
C PRO A 88 4.06 -1.77 1.55
N PRO A 89 4.24 -1.00 2.63
CA PRO A 89 3.41 -1.15 3.82
C PRO A 89 1.97 -0.78 3.48
N LEU A 90 1.02 -1.51 4.07
CA LEU A 90 -0.41 -1.26 3.86
C LEU A 90 -1.08 -0.48 5.00
N ARG A 91 -0.32 -0.15 6.07
CA ARG A 91 -0.87 0.72 7.10
C ARG A 91 -1.18 2.11 6.52
N ASN A 92 -2.36 2.62 6.86
CA ASN A 92 -2.91 3.88 6.35
C ASN A 92 -3.12 3.93 4.83
N ILE A 93 -3.15 2.78 4.16
CA ILE A 93 -3.27 2.71 2.69
C ILE A 93 -4.50 3.47 2.16
N GLU A 94 -5.59 3.53 2.93
CA GLU A 94 -6.78 4.30 2.59
C GLU A 94 -6.50 5.78 2.36
N LEU A 95 -5.50 6.34 3.06
CA LEU A 95 -5.18 7.77 3.07
C LEU A 95 -4.07 8.14 2.09
N THR A 96 -3.52 7.18 1.35
CA THR A 96 -2.32 7.39 0.54
C THR A 96 -2.49 7.12 -0.95
N PRO A 97 -3.62 7.50 -1.60
CA PRO A 97 -3.68 7.52 -3.04
C PRO A 97 -2.72 8.59 -3.61
N PRO A 98 -2.25 8.45 -4.85
CA PRO A 98 -2.49 7.33 -5.77
C PRO A 98 -1.62 6.09 -5.45
N TYR A 99 -2.10 4.94 -5.89
CA TYR A 99 -1.50 3.64 -5.61
C TYR A 99 -0.53 3.19 -6.69
N PHE A 100 0.27 2.16 -6.33
CA PHE A 100 1.41 1.62 -7.05
C PHE A 100 2.60 2.58 -7.13
N HIS A 101 3.74 2.09 -7.55
CA HIS A 101 4.95 2.89 -7.70
C HIS A 101 4.75 4.01 -8.75
N SER A 102 4.00 3.72 -9.78
CA SER A 102 3.67 4.68 -10.84
C SER A 102 2.64 5.76 -10.45
N GLY A 103 1.91 5.57 -9.34
CA GLY A 103 0.82 6.48 -8.95
C GLY A 103 -0.35 6.48 -9.94
N LYS A 104 -0.55 5.43 -10.72
CA LYS A 104 -1.57 5.39 -11.81
C LYS A 104 -2.95 4.92 -11.38
N SER A 105 -3.11 4.45 -10.15
CA SER A 105 -4.43 4.07 -9.62
C SER A 105 -4.83 4.96 -8.45
N TRP A 106 -6.00 5.58 -8.54
CA TRP A 106 -6.56 6.45 -7.49
C TRP A 106 -7.61 5.73 -6.64
N ASP A 107 -8.06 4.56 -7.07
CA ASP A 107 -9.08 3.77 -6.39
C ASP A 107 -8.45 2.54 -5.73
N LEU A 108 -8.63 2.40 -4.41
CA LEU A 108 -8.12 1.26 -3.64
C LEU A 108 -8.74 -0.06 -4.09
N ARG A 109 -10.01 -0.06 -4.50
CA ARG A 109 -10.68 -1.26 -5.05
C ARG A 109 -10.02 -1.71 -6.34
N GLN A 110 -9.69 -0.76 -7.23
CA GLN A 110 -8.94 -1.04 -8.45
C GLN A 110 -7.56 -1.62 -8.11
N ALA A 111 -6.85 -1.05 -7.14
CA ALA A 111 -5.55 -1.55 -6.72
C ALA A 111 -5.63 -2.99 -6.19
N VAL A 112 -6.65 -3.32 -5.39
CA VAL A 112 -6.91 -4.69 -4.91
C VAL A 112 -7.17 -5.65 -6.06
N ALA A 113 -8.01 -5.26 -7.04
CA ALA A 113 -8.31 -6.10 -8.21
C ALA A 113 -7.05 -6.36 -9.06
N VAL A 114 -6.23 -5.33 -9.30
CA VAL A 114 -4.95 -5.46 -10.02
C VAL A 114 -4.01 -6.40 -9.29
N MET A 115 -3.88 -6.29 -7.96
CA MET A 115 -3.06 -7.20 -7.16
C MET A 115 -3.56 -8.65 -7.26
N GLY A 116 -4.88 -8.86 -7.26
CA GLY A 116 -5.46 -10.19 -7.46
C GLY A 116 -5.02 -10.84 -8.77
N THR A 117 -5.12 -10.14 -9.87
CA THR A 117 -4.71 -10.67 -11.19
C THR A 117 -3.20 -10.76 -11.33
N SER A 118 -2.49 -9.69 -11.00
CA SER A 118 -1.07 -9.57 -11.34
C SER A 118 -0.15 -10.40 -10.43
N GLN A 119 -0.44 -10.45 -9.14
CA GLN A 119 0.41 -11.17 -8.18
C GLN A 119 -0.07 -12.60 -7.91
N LEU A 120 -1.38 -12.84 -7.94
CA LEU A 120 -1.98 -14.10 -7.52
C LEU A 120 -2.59 -14.91 -8.69
N GLY A 121 -2.71 -14.31 -9.88
CA GLY A 121 -3.40 -14.92 -11.01
C GLY A 121 -4.89 -15.17 -10.76
N GLN A 122 -5.49 -14.42 -9.83
CA GLN A 122 -6.87 -14.60 -9.40
C GLN A 122 -7.71 -13.38 -9.75
N LYS A 123 -8.73 -13.57 -10.56
CA LYS A 123 -9.75 -12.54 -10.79
C LYS A 123 -10.71 -12.52 -9.61
N LEU A 124 -10.49 -11.58 -8.69
CA LEU A 124 -11.39 -11.37 -7.56
C LEU A 124 -12.74 -10.84 -8.04
N ASN A 125 -13.83 -11.35 -7.46
CA ASN A 125 -15.16 -10.80 -7.71
C ASN A 125 -15.41 -9.52 -6.88
N ASP A 126 -16.49 -8.80 -7.16
CA ASP A 126 -16.78 -7.51 -6.52
C ASP A 126 -16.96 -7.60 -5.00
N GLN A 127 -17.49 -8.72 -4.50
CA GLN A 127 -17.66 -8.95 -3.07
C GLN A 127 -16.31 -9.18 -2.38
N GLU A 128 -15.43 -9.99 -2.98
CA GLU A 128 -14.07 -10.21 -2.49
C GLU A 128 -13.26 -8.91 -2.48
N VAL A 129 -13.32 -8.13 -3.56
CA VAL A 129 -12.66 -6.82 -3.64
C VAL A 129 -13.21 -5.88 -2.56
N SER A 130 -14.53 -5.85 -2.35
CA SER A 130 -15.14 -5.02 -1.31
C SER A 130 -14.67 -5.40 0.08
N ALA A 131 -14.73 -6.67 0.42
CA ALA A 131 -14.36 -7.17 1.75
C ALA A 131 -12.86 -6.92 2.02
N ILE A 132 -11.96 -7.23 1.08
CA ILE A 132 -10.52 -6.97 1.22
C ILE A 132 -10.27 -5.47 1.37
N THR A 133 -10.93 -4.62 0.57
CA THR A 133 -10.81 -3.16 0.70
C THR A 133 -11.29 -2.67 2.06
N SER A 134 -12.40 -3.21 2.58
CA SER A 134 -12.92 -2.91 3.90
C SER A 134 -11.92 -3.29 5.01
N PHE A 135 -11.28 -4.47 4.90
CA PHE A 135 -10.18 -4.84 5.79
C PHE A 135 -9.02 -3.84 5.71
N LEU A 136 -8.56 -3.48 4.52
CA LEU A 136 -7.44 -2.54 4.34
C LEU A 136 -7.71 -1.18 4.99
N LYS A 137 -8.96 -0.71 5.00
CA LYS A 137 -9.37 0.51 5.71
C LYS A 137 -9.22 0.39 7.22
N SER A 138 -9.37 -0.81 7.79
CA SER A 138 -9.15 -1.04 9.22
C SER A 138 -7.69 -0.89 9.66
N LEU A 139 -6.75 -0.78 8.71
CA LEU A 139 -5.34 -0.52 8.97
C LEU A 139 -5.02 0.97 9.16
N THR A 140 -6.02 1.83 9.05
CA THR A 140 -5.90 3.28 9.26
C THR A 140 -5.92 3.58 10.75
N GLY A 141 -4.81 4.14 11.26
CA GLY A 141 -4.68 4.55 12.65
C GLY A 141 -5.00 6.03 12.85
N GLU A 142 -4.92 6.48 14.10
CA GLU A 142 -5.08 7.89 14.46
C GLU A 142 -3.96 8.72 13.85
N GLN A 143 -4.32 9.75 13.09
CA GLN A 143 -3.33 10.58 12.42
C GLN A 143 -2.68 11.55 13.43
N PRO A 144 -1.35 11.77 13.35
CA PRO A 144 -0.69 12.71 14.25
C PRO A 144 -1.19 14.14 14.01
N GLN A 145 -1.37 14.85 15.10
CA GLN A 145 -1.63 16.31 15.05
C GLN A 145 -0.30 17.01 14.76
N VAL A 146 -0.16 17.52 13.54
CA VAL A 146 1.06 18.24 13.13
C VAL A 146 0.80 19.74 13.19
N VAL A 147 1.56 20.43 14.04
CA VAL A 147 1.62 21.88 14.02
C VAL A 147 2.76 22.29 13.09
N TYR A 148 2.40 22.88 11.97
CA TYR A 148 3.40 23.36 11.01
C TYR A 148 4.12 24.58 11.58
N PRO A 149 5.46 24.62 11.52
CA PRO A 149 6.20 25.82 11.93
C PRO A 149 5.86 26.99 11.00
N ILE A 150 5.74 28.17 11.57
CA ILE A 150 5.67 29.41 10.79
C ILE A 150 7.08 29.67 10.28
N LEU A 151 7.28 29.54 8.97
CA LEU A 151 8.56 29.85 8.36
C LEU A 151 8.81 31.37 8.37
N PRO A 152 10.06 31.81 8.55
CA PRO A 152 10.41 33.20 8.37
C PRO A 152 10.00 33.73 6.99
N ALA A 153 9.62 34.98 6.90
CA ALA A 153 9.35 35.59 5.60
C ALA A 153 10.60 35.49 4.70
N SER A 154 10.38 35.18 3.43
CA SER A 154 11.47 35.19 2.46
C SER A 154 12.05 36.61 2.29
N ILE A 155 13.36 36.72 2.31
CA ILE A 155 14.10 37.95 2.07
C ILE A 155 14.90 37.81 0.76
N GLU A 156 15.51 38.86 0.26
CA GLU A 156 16.27 38.84 -1.01
C GLU A 156 17.39 37.83 -1.06
N THR A 157 17.96 37.46 0.11
CA THR A 157 19.03 36.44 0.23
C THR A 157 18.51 35.05 0.47
N THR A 158 17.19 34.82 0.57
CA THR A 158 16.64 33.49 0.73
C THR A 158 16.87 32.67 -0.54
N PRO A 159 17.55 31.48 -0.46
CA PRO A 159 17.76 30.64 -1.61
C PRO A 159 16.42 30.26 -2.24
N ARG A 160 16.33 30.35 -3.57
CA ARG A 160 15.17 29.84 -4.30
C ARG A 160 15.32 28.35 -4.50
N PRO A 161 14.21 27.57 -4.48
CA PRO A 161 14.26 26.16 -4.87
C PRO A 161 14.85 26.05 -6.28
N GLU A 162 15.77 25.11 -6.46
CA GLU A 162 16.21 24.72 -7.80
C GLU A 162 15.06 23.99 -8.50
N PRO A 163 14.82 24.19 -9.81
CA PRO A 163 13.74 23.53 -10.56
C PRO A 163 13.95 22.03 -10.71
#